data_c13f1eb8e7a1244a0615b0a6b83dddcf
#
_entry.id   c13f1eb8e7a1244a0615b0a6b83dddcf
#
_cell.length_a   1.000
_cell.length_b   1.000
_cell.length_c   1.000
_cell.angle_alpha   90.00
_cell.angle_beta   90.00
_cell.angle_gamma   90.00
#
_symmetry.space_group_name_H-M   'P 1'
#
loop_
_entity.id
_entity.type
_entity.pdbx_description
1 polymer ?
#
loop_
_entity_poly.entity_id
_entity_poly.type
_entity_poly.pdbx_seq_one_letter_code
_entity_poly.pdbx_strand_id
1 'polypeptide(L)'
;MTTVSQWMKKPITVEDESSVMEAMHIMKEERIPYLPVMRRGKLIGLLTETSISRSTPGKATSLDTWELHYLLSKIPVREAMIRTPYTVQPGTDVREAARFLHDRRASCLCVVTGAGELVGILTVTDVLEALLSLCGNG
;
A
#
# COMPACT_ATOMS: atom_id res chain seq x y z
N MET A 1 20.55 16.46 3.26
CA MET A 1 19.35 16.14 2.45
C MET A 1 18.58 15.02 3.10
N THR A 2 17.27 15.16 3.18
CA THR A 2 16.41 14.15 3.79
C THR A 2 15.90 13.20 2.71
N THR A 3 16.15 11.92 2.87
CA THR A 3 15.78 10.92 1.88
C THR A 3 14.60 10.08 2.33
N VAL A 4 13.95 9.47 1.36
CA VAL A 4 12.81 8.55 1.60
C VAL A 4 13.19 7.46 2.58
N SER A 5 14.42 6.91 2.48
CA SER A 5 14.86 5.83 3.36
C SER A 5 14.85 6.19 4.85
N GLN A 6 14.95 7.48 5.17
CA GLN A 6 14.93 7.95 6.55
C GLN A 6 13.51 7.98 7.14
N TRP A 7 12.50 7.99 6.30
CA TRP A 7 11.12 8.17 6.72
C TRP A 7 10.18 7.01 6.37
N MET A 8 10.60 6.14 5.46
CA MET A 8 9.79 5.00 5.06
C MET A 8 9.60 4.03 6.24
N LYS A 9 8.50 3.27 6.18
CA LYS A 9 8.26 2.21 7.14
C LYS A 9 8.57 0.87 6.49
N LYS A 10 8.81 -0.14 7.32
CA LYS A 10 9.03 -1.50 6.85
C LYS A 10 7.75 -1.99 6.15
N PRO A 11 7.86 -2.58 4.96
CA PRO A 11 6.66 -3.02 4.24
C PRO A 11 6.08 -4.29 4.85
N ILE A 12 4.76 -4.30 4.97
CA ILE A 12 4.01 -5.50 5.32
C ILE A 12 3.31 -5.89 4.03
N THR A 13 3.56 -7.10 3.54
CA THR A 13 3.16 -7.52 2.21
C THR A 13 2.16 -8.67 2.25
N VAL A 14 1.56 -8.95 1.10
CA VAL A 14 0.68 -10.10 0.93
C VAL A 14 1.01 -10.76 -0.41
N GLU A 15 0.84 -12.08 -0.49
CA GLU A 15 1.06 -12.80 -1.74
C GLU A 15 -0.16 -12.68 -2.64
N ASP A 16 0.07 -12.67 -3.94
CA ASP A 16 -0.99 -12.45 -4.92
C ASP A 16 -2.07 -13.54 -4.93
N GLU A 17 -1.73 -14.74 -4.49
CA GLU A 17 -2.68 -15.85 -4.42
C GLU A 17 -3.46 -15.90 -3.09
N SER A 18 -3.07 -15.10 -2.11
CA SER A 18 -3.82 -15.00 -0.87
C SER A 18 -5.21 -14.44 -1.15
N SER A 19 -6.15 -14.76 -0.29
CA SER A 19 -7.51 -14.24 -0.46
C SER A 19 -7.60 -12.79 0.00
N VAL A 20 -8.57 -12.07 -0.55
CA VAL A 20 -8.88 -10.71 -0.10
C VAL A 20 -9.22 -10.72 1.39
N MET A 21 -9.89 -11.78 1.86
CA MET A 21 -10.23 -11.90 3.28
C MET A 21 -8.98 -11.93 4.16
N GLU A 22 -7.98 -12.73 3.77
CA GLU A 22 -6.72 -12.80 4.51
C GLU A 22 -6.02 -11.44 4.54
N ALA A 23 -6.01 -10.76 3.39
CA ALA A 23 -5.40 -9.44 3.27
C ALA A 23 -6.11 -8.43 4.17
N MET A 24 -7.44 -8.44 4.18
CA MET A 24 -8.21 -7.54 5.04
C MET A 24 -7.94 -7.80 6.52
N HIS A 25 -7.73 -9.05 6.88
CA HIS A 25 -7.36 -9.41 8.24
C HIS A 25 -6.01 -8.80 8.63
N ILE A 26 -5.02 -8.89 7.74
CA ILE A 26 -3.71 -8.27 7.95
C ILE A 26 -3.83 -6.75 8.09
N MET A 27 -4.61 -6.13 7.20
CA MET A 27 -4.82 -4.68 7.25
C MET A 27 -5.41 -4.24 8.57
N LYS A 28 -6.36 -5.02 9.10
CA LYS A 28 -7.01 -4.72 10.37
C LYS A 28 -6.04 -4.91 11.53
N GLU A 29 -5.33 -6.05 11.56
CA GLU A 29 -4.38 -6.38 12.62
C GLU A 29 -3.24 -5.34 12.71
N GLU A 30 -2.72 -4.96 11.53
CA GLU A 30 -1.59 -4.05 11.45
C GLU A 30 -2.00 -2.58 11.37
N ARG A 31 -3.31 -2.32 11.27
CA ARG A 31 -3.88 -0.97 11.19
C ARG A 31 -3.33 -0.18 10.01
N ILE A 32 -3.27 -0.82 8.85
CA ILE A 32 -2.80 -0.20 7.62
C ILE A 32 -3.88 -0.34 6.53
N PRO A 33 -4.08 0.69 5.70
CA PRO A 33 -5.11 0.66 4.65
C PRO A 33 -4.59 0.17 3.29
N TYR A 34 -3.40 -0.40 3.25
CA TYR A 34 -2.78 -0.84 2.01
C TYR A 34 -1.81 -1.98 2.28
N LEU A 35 -1.58 -2.81 1.25
CA LEU A 35 -0.59 -3.89 1.31
C LEU A 35 0.06 -4.01 -0.07
N PRO A 36 1.40 -3.90 -0.15
CA PRO A 36 2.09 -4.27 -1.38
C PRO A 36 1.86 -5.75 -1.68
N VAL A 37 1.62 -6.06 -2.94
CA VAL A 37 1.34 -7.43 -3.38
C VAL A 37 2.56 -8.00 -4.06
N MET A 38 3.00 -9.16 -3.60
CA MET A 38 4.21 -9.82 -4.07
C MET A 38 3.90 -11.11 -4.80
N ARG A 39 4.72 -11.41 -5.78
CA ARG A 39 4.74 -12.72 -6.46
C ARG A 39 6.19 -13.11 -6.64
N ARG A 40 6.57 -14.24 -6.02
CA ARG A 40 7.94 -14.77 -6.15
C ARG A 40 9.00 -13.70 -5.84
N GLY A 41 8.78 -12.96 -4.77
CA GLY A 41 9.72 -11.94 -4.33
C GLY A 41 9.69 -10.63 -5.11
N LYS A 42 8.77 -10.49 -6.06
CA LYS A 42 8.64 -9.27 -6.87
C LYS A 42 7.36 -8.52 -6.52
N LEU A 43 7.47 -7.20 -6.48
CA LEU A 43 6.32 -6.32 -6.32
C LEU A 43 5.51 -6.32 -7.61
N ILE A 44 4.25 -6.73 -7.55
CA ILE A 44 3.38 -6.77 -8.72
C ILE A 44 2.14 -5.90 -8.59
N GLY A 45 1.84 -5.38 -7.40
CA GLY A 45 0.67 -4.56 -7.22
C GLY A 45 0.55 -3.97 -5.84
N LEU A 46 -0.52 -3.25 -5.62
CA LEU A 46 -0.85 -2.65 -4.33
C LEU A 46 -2.33 -2.88 -4.05
N LEU A 47 -2.61 -3.47 -2.91
CA LEU A 47 -3.98 -3.66 -2.45
C LEU A 47 -4.33 -2.53 -1.51
N THR A 48 -5.48 -1.88 -1.74
CA THR A 48 -5.98 -0.81 -0.89
C THR A 48 -7.44 -1.08 -0.55
N GLU A 49 -7.95 -0.39 0.47
CA GLU A 49 -9.37 -0.51 0.80
C GLU A 49 -10.25 -0.13 -0.39
N THR A 50 -9.86 0.92 -1.13
CA THR A 50 -10.58 1.36 -2.32
C THR A 50 -10.54 0.31 -3.42
N SER A 51 -9.38 -0.31 -3.67
CA SER A 51 -9.27 -1.31 -4.72
C SER A 51 -10.07 -2.56 -4.38
N ILE A 52 -10.17 -2.91 -3.11
CA ILE A 52 -11.02 -4.00 -2.65
C ILE A 52 -12.49 -3.68 -2.93
N SER A 53 -12.93 -2.48 -2.55
CA SER A 53 -14.31 -2.05 -2.79
C SER A 53 -14.69 -2.11 -4.26
N ARG A 54 -13.78 -1.67 -5.13
CA ARG A 54 -14.04 -1.67 -6.58
C ARG A 54 -14.19 -3.07 -7.16
N SER A 55 -13.49 -4.05 -6.58
CA SER A 55 -13.53 -5.42 -7.08
C SER A 55 -14.62 -6.26 -6.45
N THR A 56 -15.24 -5.76 -5.39
CA THR A 56 -16.32 -6.47 -4.71
C THR A 56 -17.62 -6.26 -5.49
N PRO A 57 -18.35 -7.35 -5.81
CA PRO A 57 -19.61 -7.22 -6.55
C PRO A 57 -20.61 -6.30 -5.87
N GLY A 58 -21.38 -5.56 -6.66
CA GLY A 58 -22.38 -4.63 -6.15
C GLY A 58 -23.42 -5.26 -5.23
N LYS A 59 -23.63 -6.57 -5.36
CA LYS A 59 -24.59 -7.30 -4.52
C LYS A 59 -24.05 -7.57 -3.12
N ALA A 60 -22.78 -7.28 -2.87
CA ALA A 60 -22.16 -7.54 -1.58
C ALA A 60 -22.85 -6.80 -0.43
N THR A 61 -23.46 -5.64 -0.70
CA THR A 61 -24.16 -4.87 0.33
C THR A 61 -25.43 -5.54 0.83
N SER A 62 -25.97 -6.48 0.07
CA SER A 62 -27.18 -7.21 0.46
C SER A 62 -26.88 -8.58 1.09
N LEU A 63 -25.60 -8.95 1.19
CA LEU A 63 -25.19 -10.21 1.76
C LEU A 63 -25.06 -10.10 3.28
N ASP A 64 -25.34 -11.20 3.99
CA ASP A 64 -25.07 -11.23 5.42
C ASP A 64 -23.57 -11.41 5.63
N THR A 65 -23.13 -11.34 6.90
CA THR A 65 -21.72 -11.41 7.25
C THR A 65 -21.05 -12.70 6.76
N TRP A 66 -21.74 -13.82 6.88
CA TRP A 66 -21.23 -15.12 6.45
C TRP A 66 -21.03 -15.18 4.94
N GLU A 67 -22.03 -14.73 4.20
CA GLU A 67 -21.99 -14.72 2.75
C GLU A 67 -20.90 -13.80 2.23
N LEU A 68 -20.74 -12.64 2.86
CA LEU A 68 -19.69 -11.69 2.49
C LEU A 68 -18.31 -12.29 2.75
N HIS A 69 -18.10 -12.88 3.91
CA HIS A 69 -16.83 -13.52 4.25
C HIS A 69 -16.51 -14.66 3.29
N TYR A 70 -17.51 -15.46 2.95
CA TYR A 70 -17.32 -16.54 1.98
C TYR A 70 -16.88 -15.99 0.64
N LEU A 71 -17.56 -14.96 0.15
CA LEU A 71 -17.21 -14.31 -1.12
C LEU A 71 -15.77 -13.80 -1.09
N LEU A 72 -15.42 -13.03 -0.07
CA LEU A 72 -14.08 -12.44 0.06
C LEU A 72 -12.99 -13.51 0.19
N SER A 73 -13.31 -14.67 0.75
CA SER A 73 -12.36 -15.78 0.86
C SER A 73 -12.08 -16.46 -0.48
N LYS A 74 -12.92 -16.21 -1.48
CA LYS A 74 -12.77 -16.79 -2.82
C LYS A 74 -12.12 -15.86 -3.83
N ILE A 75 -11.97 -14.59 -3.49
CA ILE A 75 -11.35 -13.61 -4.40
C ILE A 75 -9.86 -13.54 -4.07
N PRO A 76 -8.97 -13.91 -5.01
CA PRO A 76 -7.53 -13.76 -4.76
C PRO A 76 -7.13 -12.28 -4.83
N VAL A 77 -6.12 -11.93 -4.06
CA VAL A 77 -5.62 -10.54 -3.98
C VAL A 77 -5.30 -9.98 -5.37
N ARG A 78 -4.73 -10.80 -6.27
CA ARG A 78 -4.38 -10.32 -7.61
C ARG A 78 -5.55 -9.76 -8.40
N GLU A 79 -6.77 -10.18 -8.09
CA GLU A 79 -7.96 -9.68 -8.77
C GLU A 79 -8.46 -8.35 -8.22
N ALA A 80 -8.00 -7.98 -7.02
CA ALA A 80 -8.43 -6.75 -6.35
C ALA A 80 -7.37 -5.68 -6.28
N MET A 81 -6.13 -5.99 -6.67
CA MET A 81 -5.01 -5.06 -6.53
C MET A 81 -4.94 -4.03 -7.65
N ILE A 82 -4.26 -2.93 -7.35
CA ILE A 82 -3.84 -1.96 -8.37
C ILE A 82 -2.58 -2.56 -9.00
N ARG A 83 -2.57 -2.73 -10.31
CA ARG A 83 -1.49 -3.45 -11.01
C ARG A 83 -0.19 -2.68 -11.19
N THR A 84 -0.25 -1.37 -11.17
CA THR A 84 0.94 -0.54 -11.36
C THR A 84 1.05 0.43 -10.21
N PRO A 85 1.56 -0.04 -9.05
CA PRO A 85 1.71 0.86 -7.91
C PRO A 85 2.78 1.89 -8.21
N TYR A 86 2.61 3.09 -7.66
CA TYR A 86 3.63 4.10 -7.77
C TYR A 86 4.82 3.70 -6.90
N THR A 87 6.02 3.88 -7.45
CA THR A 87 7.25 3.51 -6.75
C THR A 87 8.20 4.71 -6.65
N VAL A 88 9.12 4.61 -5.70
CA VAL A 88 10.17 5.61 -5.50
C VAL A 88 11.39 4.86 -4.97
N GLN A 89 12.57 5.42 -5.16
CA GLN A 89 13.79 4.81 -4.65
C GLN A 89 14.12 5.33 -3.25
N PRO A 90 14.83 4.53 -2.45
CA PRO A 90 15.17 4.94 -1.07
C PRO A 90 16.03 6.20 -0.99
N GLY A 91 16.84 6.46 -2.00
CA GLY A 91 17.70 7.64 -2.04
C GLY A 91 17.02 8.92 -2.53
N THR A 92 15.77 8.85 -2.94
CA THR A 92 15.02 10.00 -3.42
C THR A 92 14.82 11.00 -2.29
N ASP A 93 14.94 12.30 -2.61
CA ASP A 93 14.67 13.38 -1.67
C ASP A 93 13.18 13.30 -1.26
N VAL A 94 12.92 13.40 0.03
CA VAL A 94 11.56 13.29 0.56
C VAL A 94 10.63 14.38 -0.02
N ARG A 95 11.19 15.54 -0.39
CA ARG A 95 10.40 16.61 -0.99
C ARG A 95 9.93 16.24 -2.39
N GLU A 96 10.76 15.53 -3.14
CA GLU A 96 10.38 15.03 -4.46
C GLU A 96 9.28 13.97 -4.34
N ALA A 97 9.41 13.07 -3.36
CA ALA A 97 8.39 12.09 -3.08
C ALA A 97 7.08 12.75 -2.67
N ALA A 98 7.17 13.80 -1.84
CA ALA A 98 5.99 14.57 -1.42
C ALA A 98 5.27 15.19 -2.62
N ARG A 99 6.03 15.76 -3.54
CA ARG A 99 5.48 16.36 -4.75
C ARG A 99 4.79 15.30 -5.61
N PHE A 100 5.39 14.13 -5.73
CA PHE A 100 4.81 13.04 -6.49
C PHE A 100 3.47 12.60 -5.89
N LEU A 101 3.43 12.41 -4.56
CA LEU A 101 2.18 12.05 -3.87
C LEU A 101 1.10 13.10 -4.10
N HIS A 102 1.48 14.37 -3.97
CA HIS A 102 0.56 15.49 -4.15
C HIS A 102 0.01 15.54 -5.58
N ASP A 103 0.90 15.50 -6.58
CA ASP A 103 0.52 15.65 -7.97
C ASP A 103 -0.32 14.48 -8.48
N ARG A 104 -0.05 13.28 -7.99
CA ARG A 104 -0.78 12.07 -8.37
C ARG A 104 -1.96 11.78 -7.46
N ARG A 105 -2.13 12.58 -6.41
CA ARG A 105 -3.15 12.36 -5.38
C ARG A 105 -3.09 10.94 -4.84
N ALA A 106 -1.88 10.45 -4.66
CA ALA A 106 -1.63 9.12 -4.12
C ALA A 106 -1.49 9.19 -2.61
N SER A 107 -1.84 8.11 -1.92
CA SER A 107 -1.73 8.05 -0.47
C SER A 107 -0.44 7.38 -0.01
N CYS A 108 0.19 6.61 -0.88
CA CYS A 108 1.45 5.93 -0.53
C CYS A 108 2.27 5.61 -1.77
N LEU A 109 3.57 5.38 -1.53
CA LEU A 109 4.52 4.95 -2.54
C LEU A 109 5.21 3.70 -2.05
N CYS A 110 5.42 2.74 -2.95
CA CYS A 110 6.25 1.58 -2.64
C CYS A 110 7.70 1.99 -2.87
N VAL A 111 8.57 1.71 -1.90
CA VAL A 111 9.99 2.09 -2.00
C VAL A 111 10.76 0.89 -2.52
N VAL A 112 11.35 1.04 -3.70
CA VAL A 112 11.97 -0.05 -4.44
C VAL A 112 13.39 0.34 -4.82
N THR A 113 14.33 -0.58 -4.65
CA THR A 113 15.74 -0.34 -5.04
C THR A 113 15.88 -0.37 -6.56
N GLY A 114 17.05 0.05 -7.04
CA GLY A 114 17.37 -0.04 -8.48
C GLY A 114 17.32 -1.49 -9.00
N ALA A 115 17.49 -2.47 -8.12
CA ALA A 115 17.41 -3.88 -8.47
C ALA A 115 15.97 -4.42 -8.46
N GLY A 116 14.99 -3.58 -8.11
CA GLY A 116 13.59 -3.98 -8.07
C GLY A 116 13.13 -4.57 -6.77
N GLU A 117 13.94 -4.47 -5.71
CA GLU A 117 13.60 -5.03 -4.41
C GLU A 117 12.76 -4.05 -3.59
N LEU A 118 11.64 -4.51 -3.05
CA LEU A 118 10.79 -3.71 -2.16
C LEU A 118 11.47 -3.59 -0.80
N VAL A 119 11.77 -2.36 -0.38
CA VAL A 119 12.47 -2.12 0.88
C VAL A 119 11.66 -1.27 1.86
N GLY A 120 10.58 -0.67 1.43
CA GLY A 120 9.78 0.16 2.34
C GLY A 120 8.48 0.61 1.73
N ILE A 121 7.74 1.35 2.53
CA ILE A 121 6.54 2.04 2.07
C ILE A 121 6.57 3.44 2.66
N LEU A 122 6.21 4.43 1.83
CA LEU A 122 6.17 5.82 2.24
C LEU A 122 4.75 6.34 2.08
N THR A 123 4.21 6.89 3.14
CA THR A 123 2.84 7.40 3.14
C THR A 123 2.83 8.91 3.30
N VAL A 124 1.66 9.52 3.08
CA VAL A 124 1.46 10.94 3.33
C VAL A 124 1.80 11.28 4.79
N THR A 125 1.44 10.40 5.72
CA THR A 125 1.77 10.60 7.14
C THR A 125 3.27 10.68 7.36
N ASP A 126 4.04 9.80 6.70
CA ASP A 126 5.50 9.82 6.80
C ASP A 126 6.07 11.13 6.29
N VAL A 127 5.52 11.64 5.20
CA VAL A 127 5.96 12.91 4.61
C VAL A 127 5.63 14.07 5.56
N LEU A 128 4.47 14.03 6.21
CA LEU A 128 4.10 15.05 7.19
C LEU A 128 5.04 15.00 8.40
N GLU A 129 5.41 13.81 8.84
CA GLU A 129 6.39 13.67 9.92
C GLU A 129 7.74 14.28 9.52
N ALA A 130 8.16 14.04 8.28
CA ALA A 130 9.40 14.60 7.76
C ALA A 130 9.32 16.14 7.74
N LEU A 131 8.18 16.67 7.28
CA LEU A 131 7.97 18.12 7.22
C LEU A 131 8.06 18.73 8.63
N LEU A 132 7.40 18.12 9.61
CA LEU A 132 7.42 18.62 10.98
C LEU A 132 8.83 18.60 11.55
N SER A 133 9.62 17.57 11.21
CA SER A 133 11.00 17.48 11.65
C SER A 133 11.87 18.56 10.99
N LEU A 134 11.65 18.81 9.69
CA LEU A 134 12.42 19.82 8.94
C LEU A 134 12.08 21.25 9.36
N CYS A 135 10.83 21.51 9.71
CA CYS A 135 10.41 22.82 10.20
C CYS A 135 10.92 23.07 11.60
N GLY A 136 11.55 22.06 12.16
CA GLY A 136 12.30 22.19 13.36
C GLY A 136 11.46 22.34 14.58
N ASN A 137 12.14 22.70 15.60
CA ASN A 137 11.60 22.94 16.91
C ASN A 137 11.27 24.40 17.08
N GLY A 138 11.05 25.01 15.92
CA GLY A 138 10.73 26.43 15.88
C GLY A 138 9.35 26.70 16.38
#